data_9ad28a2ef29fff549184b1eb0face6e4
#
_entry.id   9ad28a2ef29fff549184b1eb0face6e4
#
_cell.length_a   1.000
_cell.length_b   1.000
_cell.length_c   1.000
_cell.angle_alpha   90.00
_cell.angle_beta   90.00
_cell.angle_gamma   90.00
#
_symmetry.space_group_name_H-M   'P 1'
#
loop_
_entity.id
_entity.type
_entity.pdbx_description
1 polymer ?
#
loop_
_entity_poly.entity_id
_entity_poly.type
_entity_poly.pdbx_seq_one_letter_code
_entity_poly.pdbx_strand_id
1 'polypeptide(L)'
;MDEERSPSVPYVYVYNNGRVLDSRPVRVVSSCNLDIYTFPFDVQNCTLTFNSYLHIAADIQLKLGRSAEDTLKDSKEVMETIGEWQLINITATDTFSDLSEESYDAVIYHIVLKRRATLYVVNLLVPSCFLLTVDLFSFLLPPQNVDRSAFKMTLILGYTVFLLIMNDLLPVTGNRIPLINVFFSICLALMVASLLETVLITNILCNSSHYPPVPHWIRVIVLRYLTRVVCLSKKPSNHDTVTLNPTIQEKKLEAATCPSVPAAGQSDITPSRTELWPEGPVLEELKKMSQDLLSIRLQVDKHLASNDTAEDWIQIGNVIDRLLFGLYLLFISVSFIVIIGVWAAWYSL
;
A
#
# COMPACT_ATOMS: atom_id res chain seq x y z
N MET A 1 35.23 -24.61 10.16
CA MET A 1 35.56 -25.45 8.98
C MET A 1 34.96 -26.80 9.16
N ASP A 2 34.31 -27.32 8.16
CA ASP A 2 33.58 -28.61 8.22
C ASP A 2 34.55 -29.70 7.66
N GLU A 3 35.39 -30.22 8.53
CA GLU A 3 36.43 -31.20 8.15
C GLU A 3 35.82 -32.49 7.57
N GLU A 4 34.66 -32.94 8.02
CA GLU A 4 34.02 -34.16 7.55
C GLU A 4 33.61 -34.16 6.07
N ARG A 5 33.50 -32.95 5.46
CA ARG A 5 33.07 -32.82 4.07
C ARG A 5 34.15 -32.28 3.14
N SER A 6 35.35 -32.06 3.65
CA SER A 6 36.50 -31.61 2.85
C SER A 6 37.31 -32.85 2.39
N PRO A 7 37.67 -32.92 1.10
CA PRO A 7 38.51 -34.01 0.63
C PRO A 7 39.87 -33.99 1.32
N SER A 8 40.34 -35.17 1.78
CA SER A 8 41.65 -35.26 2.41
C SER A 8 42.75 -35.30 1.35
N VAL A 9 43.74 -34.44 1.50
CA VAL A 9 44.96 -34.49 0.68
C VAL A 9 46.12 -34.99 1.53
N PRO A 10 46.65 -36.22 1.28
CA PRO A 10 47.57 -36.90 2.20
C PRO A 10 49.03 -36.50 1.98
N TYR A 11 49.34 -35.51 1.17
CA TYR A 11 50.75 -35.13 0.85
C TYR A 11 50.90 -33.60 0.87
N VAL A 12 52.15 -33.18 1.14
CA VAL A 12 52.60 -31.81 1.05
C VAL A 12 53.88 -31.77 0.19
N TYR A 13 54.12 -30.65 -0.51
CA TYR A 13 55.34 -30.48 -1.28
C TYR A 13 56.36 -29.73 -0.42
N VAL A 14 57.57 -30.31 -0.30
CA VAL A 14 58.70 -29.68 0.41
C VAL A 14 59.80 -29.36 -0.58
N TYR A 15 60.19 -28.11 -0.65
CA TYR A 15 61.25 -27.63 -1.55
C TYR A 15 62.63 -27.57 -0.83
N ASN A 16 63.69 -27.64 -1.58
CA ASN A 16 65.06 -27.60 -1.05
C ASN A 16 65.44 -26.27 -0.37
N ASN A 17 64.70 -25.21 -0.62
CA ASN A 17 64.84 -23.90 0.00
C ASN A 17 64.05 -23.74 1.33
N GLY A 18 63.52 -24.86 1.85
CA GLY A 18 62.69 -24.85 3.06
C GLY A 18 61.24 -24.46 2.88
N ARG A 19 60.80 -24.17 1.65
CA ARG A 19 59.40 -23.86 1.36
C ARG A 19 58.60 -25.15 1.42
N VAL A 20 57.44 -25.08 2.13
CA VAL A 20 56.48 -26.15 2.18
C VAL A 20 55.20 -25.65 1.51
N LEU A 21 54.65 -26.40 0.54
CA LEU A 21 53.40 -26.10 -0.10
C LEU A 21 52.40 -27.19 0.32
N ASP A 22 51.36 -26.75 1.05
CA ASP A 22 50.21 -27.55 1.40
C ASP A 22 48.96 -26.91 0.76
N SER A 23 48.25 -27.66 -0.05
CA SER A 23 47.03 -27.16 -0.75
C SER A 23 45.88 -28.07 -0.40
N ARG A 24 44.94 -27.58 0.39
CA ARG A 24 43.77 -28.34 0.82
C ARG A 24 42.51 -27.63 0.38
N PRO A 25 41.57 -28.34 -0.31
CA PRO A 25 40.24 -27.85 -0.50
C PRO A 25 39.50 -27.84 0.84
N VAL A 26 38.99 -26.66 1.24
CA VAL A 26 38.29 -26.50 2.52
C VAL A 26 36.91 -25.93 2.27
N ARG A 27 35.87 -26.53 2.84
CA ARG A 27 34.54 -25.96 2.87
C ARG A 27 34.43 -25.03 4.07
N VAL A 28 34.22 -23.74 3.79
CA VAL A 28 34.00 -22.73 4.83
C VAL A 28 32.51 -22.42 4.89
N VAL A 29 31.92 -22.54 6.08
CA VAL A 29 30.55 -22.10 6.36
C VAL A 29 30.66 -20.94 7.33
N SER A 30 30.15 -19.79 6.94
CA SER A 30 30.17 -18.58 7.76
C SER A 30 28.80 -17.95 7.80
N SER A 31 28.50 -17.20 8.85
CA SER A 31 27.33 -16.36 8.95
C SER A 31 27.67 -14.95 8.52
N CYS A 32 26.76 -14.32 7.76
CA CYS A 32 26.89 -12.93 7.34
C CYS A 32 25.70 -12.14 7.85
N ASN A 33 25.96 -10.97 8.41
CA ASN A 33 24.90 -10.07 8.87
C ASN A 33 24.39 -9.28 7.67
N LEU A 34 23.17 -9.59 7.21
CA LEU A 34 22.61 -9.00 6.01
C LEU A 34 21.92 -7.67 6.33
N ASP A 35 22.22 -6.63 5.56
CA ASP A 35 21.45 -5.39 5.54
C ASP A 35 20.38 -5.45 4.45
N ILE A 36 19.14 -5.69 4.85
CA ILE A 36 18.00 -5.89 3.95
C ILE A 36 17.17 -4.61 3.74
N TYR A 37 17.65 -3.46 4.21
CA TYR A 37 16.90 -2.21 4.13
C TYR A 37 16.45 -1.87 2.69
N THR A 38 17.34 -2.06 1.72
CA THR A 38 17.10 -1.79 0.29
C THR A 38 16.63 -3.01 -0.50
N PHE A 39 16.26 -4.11 0.17
CA PHE A 39 15.76 -5.31 -0.51
C PHE A 39 14.68 -4.98 -1.55
N PRO A 40 14.68 -5.58 -2.75
CA PRO A 40 15.61 -6.59 -3.29
C PRO A 40 16.85 -6.04 -3.99
N PHE A 41 17.15 -4.77 -3.87
CA PHE A 41 18.29 -4.08 -4.48
C PHE A 41 19.49 -3.96 -3.51
N ASP A 42 19.64 -4.94 -2.65
CA ASP A 42 20.64 -4.96 -1.60
C ASP A 42 22.01 -5.45 -2.10
N VAL A 43 23.05 -4.85 -1.54
CA VAL A 43 24.46 -5.25 -1.72
C VAL A 43 24.99 -5.61 -0.34
N GLN A 44 25.51 -6.81 -0.20
CA GLN A 44 26.01 -7.34 1.06
C GLN A 44 27.53 -7.36 1.09
N ASN A 45 28.10 -7.04 2.25
CA ASN A 45 29.53 -7.12 2.50
C ASN A 45 29.76 -8.14 3.61
N CYS A 46 30.20 -9.35 3.22
CA CYS A 46 30.46 -10.44 4.13
C CYS A 46 31.97 -10.58 4.37
N THR A 47 32.35 -10.85 5.60
CA THR A 47 33.76 -11.01 5.98
C THR A 47 34.07 -12.45 6.29
N LEU A 48 35.20 -12.95 5.77
CA LEU A 48 35.82 -14.21 6.17
C LEU A 48 37.15 -13.89 6.80
N THR A 49 37.31 -14.29 8.06
CA THR A 49 38.54 -14.09 8.82
C THR A 49 39.22 -15.43 9.02
N PHE A 50 40.49 -15.48 8.62
CA PHE A 50 41.37 -16.62 8.83
C PHE A 50 42.51 -16.21 9.76
N ASN A 51 42.62 -16.87 10.91
CA ASN A 51 43.68 -16.63 11.89
C ASN A 51 44.11 -17.96 12.53
N SER A 52 45.27 -17.92 13.19
CA SER A 52 45.69 -19.03 14.04
C SER A 52 44.87 -19.03 15.33
N TYR A 53 44.48 -20.21 15.81
CA TYR A 53 43.77 -20.35 17.10
C TYR A 53 44.71 -20.40 18.29
N LEU A 54 45.91 -20.99 18.11
CA LEU A 54 46.87 -21.27 19.20
C LEU A 54 48.06 -20.34 19.20
N HIS A 55 48.50 -19.90 18.01
CA HIS A 55 49.74 -19.14 17.85
C HIS A 55 49.51 -17.66 17.70
N ILE A 56 50.20 -16.88 18.49
CA ILE A 56 50.14 -15.42 18.43
C ILE A 56 50.93 -14.88 17.22
N ALA A 57 50.78 -13.61 16.88
CA ALA A 57 51.47 -12.97 15.75
C ALA A 57 53.00 -12.98 15.81
N ALA A 58 53.55 -13.13 17.02
CA ALA A 58 55.01 -13.29 17.23
C ALA A 58 55.52 -14.63 16.74
N ASP A 59 54.66 -15.69 16.80
CA ASP A 59 55.06 -17.06 16.42
C ASP A 59 54.77 -17.32 14.93
N ILE A 60 53.61 -16.87 14.43
CA ILE A 60 53.16 -17.11 13.05
C ILE A 60 52.61 -15.84 12.44
N GLN A 61 53.19 -15.43 11.30
CA GLN A 61 52.67 -14.33 10.49
C GLN A 61 51.93 -14.88 9.29
N LEU A 62 50.70 -14.35 9.08
CA LEU A 62 49.85 -14.67 7.94
C LEU A 62 50.01 -13.59 6.86
N LYS A 63 50.24 -14.01 5.63
CA LYS A 63 50.42 -13.10 4.49
C LYS A 63 49.52 -13.58 3.34
N LEU A 64 48.98 -12.63 2.58
CA LEU A 64 48.26 -12.93 1.35
C LEU A 64 49.19 -13.62 0.35
N GLY A 65 48.83 -14.80 -0.07
CA GLY A 65 49.61 -15.56 -1.07
C GLY A 65 49.35 -15.09 -2.51
N ARG A 66 48.25 -14.37 -2.75
CA ARG A 66 47.84 -13.82 -4.04
C ARG A 66 47.23 -12.45 -3.86
N SER A 67 47.19 -11.66 -4.95
CA SER A 67 46.49 -10.39 -4.95
C SER A 67 44.96 -10.58 -4.82
N ALA A 68 44.25 -9.60 -4.29
CA ALA A 68 42.81 -9.63 -4.21
C ALA A 68 42.17 -9.68 -5.62
N GLU A 69 42.79 -9.05 -6.60
CA GLU A 69 42.29 -9.04 -8.00
C GLU A 69 42.39 -10.41 -8.64
N ASP A 70 43.52 -11.12 -8.46
CA ASP A 70 43.69 -12.50 -8.96
C ASP A 70 42.69 -13.45 -8.29
N THR A 71 42.51 -13.30 -6.97
CA THR A 71 41.54 -14.07 -6.20
C THR A 71 40.11 -13.84 -6.70
N LEU A 72 39.74 -12.59 -6.99
CA LEU A 72 38.45 -12.24 -7.55
C LEU A 72 38.24 -12.87 -8.94
N LYS A 73 39.25 -12.80 -9.80
CA LYS A 73 39.17 -13.35 -11.16
C LYS A 73 38.99 -14.87 -11.11
N ASP A 74 39.84 -15.57 -10.36
CA ASP A 74 39.74 -17.04 -10.21
C ASP A 74 38.39 -17.45 -9.60
N SER A 75 37.91 -16.71 -8.59
CA SER A 75 36.62 -16.96 -7.95
C SER A 75 35.45 -16.81 -8.91
N LYS A 76 35.50 -15.81 -9.83
CA LYS A 76 34.45 -15.63 -10.84
C LYS A 76 34.47 -16.74 -11.90
N GLU A 77 35.64 -17.28 -12.25
CA GLU A 77 35.77 -18.37 -13.21
C GLU A 77 35.25 -19.70 -12.63
N VAL A 78 35.48 -19.95 -11.34
CA VAL A 78 35.05 -21.19 -10.65
C VAL A 78 33.61 -21.13 -10.15
N MET A 79 33.02 -19.94 -10.06
CA MET A 79 31.65 -19.76 -9.57
C MET A 79 30.62 -20.23 -10.61
N GLU A 80 30.28 -21.53 -10.58
CA GLU A 80 29.33 -22.15 -11.52
C GLU A 80 27.86 -21.84 -11.19
N THR A 81 27.57 -21.36 -9.97
CA THR A 81 26.18 -21.18 -9.52
C THR A 81 25.56 -19.87 -9.98
N ILE A 82 24.50 -19.96 -10.77
CA ILE A 82 23.63 -18.84 -11.10
C ILE A 82 22.57 -18.70 -10.00
N GLY A 83 23.01 -18.50 -8.75
CA GLY A 83 22.11 -18.31 -7.60
C GLY A 83 21.56 -16.88 -7.48
N GLU A 84 20.97 -16.59 -6.34
CA GLU A 84 20.42 -15.25 -6.03
C GLU A 84 21.48 -14.14 -5.99
N TRP A 85 22.75 -14.49 -5.79
CA TRP A 85 23.83 -13.56 -5.54
C TRP A 85 24.81 -13.53 -6.70
N GLN A 86 25.32 -12.36 -6.98
CA GLN A 86 26.40 -12.12 -7.91
C GLN A 86 27.61 -11.59 -7.14
N LEU A 87 28.77 -12.23 -7.32
CA LEU A 87 30.03 -11.78 -6.78
C LEU A 87 30.51 -10.53 -7.53
N ILE A 88 30.59 -9.41 -6.83
CA ILE A 88 31.04 -8.13 -7.41
C ILE A 88 32.50 -7.92 -7.18
N ASN A 89 32.93 -8.01 -5.89
CA ASN A 89 34.28 -7.69 -5.50
C ASN A 89 34.75 -8.59 -4.35
N ILE A 90 36.06 -8.80 -4.28
CA ILE A 90 36.77 -9.36 -3.13
C ILE A 90 37.91 -8.42 -2.81
N THR A 91 37.96 -7.93 -1.57
CA THR A 91 39.12 -7.21 -1.04
C THR A 91 39.70 -8.05 0.09
N ALA A 92 41.02 -8.00 0.23
CA ALA A 92 41.73 -8.72 1.28
C ALA A 92 42.63 -7.75 2.03
N THR A 93 42.63 -7.85 3.34
CA THR A 93 43.48 -7.05 4.22
C THR A 93 44.20 -7.95 5.19
N ASP A 94 45.51 -7.72 5.34
CA ASP A 94 46.34 -8.30 6.38
C ASP A 94 46.20 -7.39 7.60
N THR A 95 45.72 -7.88 8.71
CA THR A 95 45.75 -7.13 9.96
C THR A 95 47.05 -7.43 10.69
N PHE A 96 48.03 -6.57 10.49
CA PHE A 96 49.16 -6.50 11.38
C PHE A 96 48.70 -5.71 12.62
N SER A 97 48.20 -6.41 13.65
CA SER A 97 47.83 -5.72 14.87
C SER A 97 49.07 -5.37 15.65
N ASP A 98 49.26 -4.06 15.86
CA ASP A 98 50.35 -3.49 16.66
C ASP A 98 50.47 -4.18 18.02
N LEU A 99 51.61 -4.81 18.24
CA LEU A 99 52.38 -4.93 19.49
C LEU A 99 51.64 -5.06 20.85
N SER A 100 50.53 -5.72 20.93
CA SER A 100 50.14 -6.31 22.22
C SER A 100 50.65 -7.76 22.26
N GLU A 101 51.25 -8.19 23.38
CA GLU A 101 51.86 -9.51 23.56
C GLU A 101 50.92 -10.71 23.31
N GLU A 102 49.63 -10.45 23.08
CA GLU A 102 48.57 -11.45 22.84
C GLU A 102 47.80 -11.23 21.53
N SER A 103 48.36 -10.50 20.55
CA SER A 103 47.64 -10.28 19.28
C SER A 103 47.81 -11.47 18.33
N TYR A 104 46.71 -11.81 17.65
CA TYR A 104 46.68 -12.84 16.61
C TYR A 104 46.73 -12.18 15.24
N ASP A 105 47.57 -12.68 14.37
CA ASP A 105 47.65 -12.23 12.98
C ASP A 105 46.48 -12.86 12.18
N ALA A 106 45.83 -12.08 11.35
CA ALA A 106 44.65 -12.51 10.60
C ALA A 106 44.63 -11.99 9.17
N VAL A 107 44.14 -12.83 8.27
CA VAL A 107 43.81 -12.44 6.91
C VAL A 107 42.31 -12.34 6.80
N ILE A 108 41.83 -11.14 6.44
CA ILE A 108 40.39 -10.84 6.35
C ILE A 108 40.04 -10.61 4.88
N TYR A 109 39.11 -11.43 4.39
CA TYR A 109 38.50 -11.25 3.08
C TYR A 109 37.18 -10.57 3.22
N HIS A 110 36.96 -9.47 2.52
CA HIS A 110 35.66 -8.81 2.38
C HIS A 110 35.07 -9.19 1.02
N ILE A 111 33.93 -9.86 1.06
CA ILE A 111 33.26 -10.38 -0.13
C ILE A 111 32.01 -9.53 -0.37
N VAL A 112 32.00 -8.81 -1.49
CA VAL A 112 30.86 -7.97 -1.89
C VAL A 112 29.97 -8.75 -2.83
N LEU A 113 28.73 -9.00 -2.37
CA LEU A 113 27.70 -9.75 -3.07
C LEU A 113 26.54 -8.83 -3.42
N LYS A 114 26.09 -8.86 -4.65
CA LYS A 114 24.93 -8.11 -5.15
C LYS A 114 23.80 -9.08 -5.43
N ARG A 115 22.60 -8.80 -4.93
CA ARG A 115 21.43 -9.65 -5.16
C ARG A 115 20.91 -9.49 -6.60
N ARG A 116 20.50 -10.58 -7.22
CA ARG A 116 19.78 -10.58 -8.51
C ARG A 116 18.31 -10.27 -8.28
N ALA A 117 17.95 -8.98 -8.38
CA ALA A 117 16.63 -8.48 -8.01
C ALA A 117 15.50 -8.89 -8.97
N THR A 118 15.81 -9.32 -10.20
CA THR A 118 14.83 -9.52 -11.29
C THR A 118 13.66 -10.41 -10.88
N LEU A 119 13.94 -11.56 -10.25
CA LEU A 119 12.90 -12.49 -9.82
C LEU A 119 11.95 -11.85 -8.79
N TYR A 120 12.51 -11.12 -7.83
CA TYR A 120 11.74 -10.45 -6.79
C TYR A 120 10.90 -9.29 -7.34
N VAL A 121 11.47 -8.53 -8.28
CA VAL A 121 10.72 -7.46 -8.97
C VAL A 121 9.51 -8.03 -9.70
N VAL A 122 9.70 -9.08 -10.49
CA VAL A 122 8.61 -9.68 -11.28
C VAL A 122 7.56 -10.34 -10.38
N ASN A 123 7.97 -11.04 -9.34
CA ASN A 123 7.04 -11.80 -8.51
C ASN A 123 6.39 -10.97 -7.39
N LEU A 124 7.00 -9.88 -6.94
CA LEU A 124 6.49 -9.08 -5.81
C LEU A 124 5.99 -7.70 -6.27
N LEU A 125 6.80 -6.92 -6.98
CA LEU A 125 6.41 -5.56 -7.34
C LEU A 125 5.35 -5.52 -8.43
N VAL A 126 5.50 -6.33 -9.48
CA VAL A 126 4.55 -6.33 -10.60
C VAL A 126 3.13 -6.72 -10.17
N PRO A 127 2.89 -7.83 -9.43
CA PRO A 127 1.55 -8.20 -8.99
C PRO A 127 0.95 -7.17 -8.02
N SER A 128 1.74 -6.61 -7.13
CA SER A 128 1.28 -5.56 -6.21
C SER A 128 0.84 -4.31 -6.96
N CYS A 129 1.65 -3.83 -7.91
CA CYS A 129 1.28 -2.68 -8.75
C CYS A 129 0.04 -2.97 -9.60
N PHE A 130 -0.11 -4.21 -10.08
CA PHE A 130 -1.30 -4.61 -10.84
C PHE A 130 -2.56 -4.54 -9.98
N LEU A 131 -2.55 -5.09 -8.76
CA LEU A 131 -3.70 -5.03 -7.84
C LEU A 131 -4.07 -3.60 -7.46
N LEU A 132 -3.08 -2.73 -7.21
CA LEU A 132 -3.31 -1.29 -6.99
C LEU A 132 -3.94 -0.61 -8.19
N THR A 133 -3.49 -0.95 -9.40
CA THR A 133 -4.04 -0.38 -10.63
C THR A 133 -5.49 -0.81 -10.83
N VAL A 134 -5.81 -2.07 -10.53
CA VAL A 134 -7.19 -2.59 -10.58
C VAL A 134 -8.07 -1.92 -9.52
N ASP A 135 -7.56 -1.65 -8.31
CA ASP A 135 -8.28 -0.87 -7.30
C ASP A 135 -8.53 0.57 -7.76
N LEU A 136 -7.56 1.19 -8.44
CA LEU A 136 -7.74 2.50 -9.08
C LEU A 136 -8.89 2.48 -10.11
N PHE A 137 -8.96 1.45 -10.96
CA PHE A 137 -10.07 1.32 -11.92
C PHE A 137 -11.43 1.15 -11.25
N SER A 138 -11.48 0.65 -10.02
CA SER A 138 -12.71 0.56 -9.25
C SER A 138 -13.39 1.93 -9.01
N PHE A 139 -12.63 3.02 -9.00
CA PHE A 139 -13.17 4.39 -8.89
C PHE A 139 -13.95 4.85 -10.14
N LEU A 140 -13.79 4.16 -11.27
CA LEU A 140 -14.60 4.42 -12.47
C LEU A 140 -16.00 3.83 -12.37
N LEU A 141 -16.21 2.88 -11.45
CA LEU A 141 -17.54 2.32 -11.18
C LEU A 141 -18.38 3.36 -10.43
N PRO A 142 -19.68 3.49 -10.76
CA PRO A 142 -20.57 4.39 -10.06
C PRO A 142 -20.61 4.09 -8.55
N PRO A 143 -20.48 5.10 -7.68
CA PRO A 143 -20.42 4.89 -6.24
C PRO A 143 -21.74 4.36 -5.62
N GLN A 144 -22.82 4.39 -6.38
CA GLN A 144 -24.14 3.91 -5.96
C GLN A 144 -24.31 2.37 -6.05
N ASN A 145 -23.40 1.68 -6.75
CA ASN A 145 -23.50 0.26 -6.96
C ASN A 145 -22.88 -0.51 -5.78
N VAL A 146 -23.65 -1.43 -5.20
CA VAL A 146 -23.17 -2.37 -4.17
C VAL A 146 -22.01 -3.23 -4.69
N ASP A 147 -21.96 -3.46 -6.00
CA ASP A 147 -20.91 -4.23 -6.67
C ASP A 147 -19.51 -3.62 -6.49
N ARG A 148 -19.39 -2.28 -6.37
CA ARG A 148 -18.10 -1.61 -6.14
C ARG A 148 -17.46 -2.02 -4.80
N SER A 149 -18.25 -2.11 -3.74
CA SER A 149 -17.75 -2.53 -2.43
C SER A 149 -17.36 -4.00 -2.41
N ALA A 150 -18.18 -4.88 -3.02
CA ALA A 150 -17.87 -6.31 -3.14
C ALA A 150 -16.59 -6.54 -3.95
N PHE A 151 -16.40 -5.80 -5.05
CA PHE A 151 -15.19 -5.84 -5.86
C PHE A 151 -13.94 -5.42 -5.05
N LYS A 152 -14.01 -4.32 -4.30
CA LYS A 152 -12.89 -3.88 -3.44
C LYS A 152 -12.59 -4.88 -2.33
N MET A 153 -13.60 -5.50 -1.72
CA MET A 153 -13.39 -6.55 -0.72
C MET A 153 -12.64 -7.76 -1.28
N THR A 154 -12.97 -8.19 -2.49
CA THR A 154 -12.26 -9.30 -3.14
C THR A 154 -10.82 -8.93 -3.49
N LEU A 155 -10.54 -7.69 -3.90
CA LEU A 155 -9.18 -7.21 -4.14
C LEU A 155 -8.35 -7.18 -2.87
N ILE A 156 -8.90 -6.67 -1.76
CA ILE A 156 -8.21 -6.65 -0.46
C ILE A 156 -7.92 -8.07 0.02
N LEU A 157 -8.87 -8.99 -0.13
CA LEU A 157 -8.65 -10.40 0.19
C LEU A 157 -7.51 -10.99 -0.65
N GLY A 158 -7.51 -10.77 -1.95
CA GLY A 158 -6.41 -11.19 -2.83
C GLY A 158 -5.06 -10.59 -2.44
N TYR A 159 -5.06 -9.30 -2.07
CA TYR A 159 -3.85 -8.61 -1.64
C TYR A 159 -3.31 -9.12 -0.29
N THR A 160 -4.19 -9.43 0.67
CA THR A 160 -3.77 -10.01 1.96
C THR A 160 -3.18 -11.40 1.80
N VAL A 161 -3.73 -12.25 0.92
CA VAL A 161 -3.14 -13.55 0.57
C VAL A 161 -1.78 -13.37 -0.10
N PHE A 162 -1.66 -12.40 -1.02
CA PHE A 162 -0.38 -12.05 -1.64
C PHE A 162 0.66 -11.63 -0.59
N LEU A 163 0.29 -10.79 0.39
CA LEU A 163 1.18 -10.39 1.48
C LEU A 163 1.62 -11.56 2.34
N LEU A 164 0.76 -12.54 2.57
CA LEU A 164 1.09 -13.75 3.33
C LEU A 164 2.19 -14.55 2.61
N ILE A 165 2.02 -14.79 1.30
CA ILE A 165 3.02 -15.50 0.47
C ILE A 165 4.34 -14.73 0.42
N MET A 166 4.25 -13.40 0.32
CA MET A 166 5.43 -12.55 0.27
C MET A 166 6.23 -12.56 1.57
N ASN A 167 5.55 -12.66 2.71
CA ASN A 167 6.23 -12.72 4.02
C ASN A 167 7.15 -13.94 4.14
N ASP A 168 6.80 -15.06 3.49
CA ASP A 168 7.63 -16.28 3.45
C ASP A 168 8.88 -16.11 2.55
N LEU A 169 8.85 -15.19 1.59
CA LEU A 169 9.96 -14.90 0.68
C LEU A 169 10.96 -13.89 1.24
N LEU A 170 10.58 -13.14 2.28
CA LEU A 170 11.43 -12.12 2.87
C LEU A 170 12.41 -12.75 3.88
N PRO A 171 13.70 -12.39 3.81
CA PRO A 171 14.65 -12.83 4.81
C PRO A 171 14.30 -12.27 6.19
N VAL A 172 14.18 -13.15 7.18
CA VAL A 172 13.89 -12.80 8.58
C VAL A 172 15.19 -12.31 9.25
N THR A 173 15.61 -11.07 8.97
CA THR A 173 16.77 -10.48 9.62
C THR A 173 16.37 -9.25 10.40
N GLY A 174 16.67 -9.25 11.70
CA GLY A 174 15.97 -8.48 12.72
C GLY A 174 16.29 -7.01 12.91
N ASN A 175 17.24 -6.39 12.20
CA ASN A 175 17.71 -5.06 12.62
C ASN A 175 17.01 -3.87 11.96
N ARG A 176 16.45 -4.03 10.75
CA ARG A 176 15.77 -2.96 10.03
C ARG A 176 14.63 -3.52 9.20
N ILE A 177 13.52 -2.77 9.14
CA ILE A 177 12.37 -3.12 8.29
C ILE A 177 12.73 -2.77 6.84
N PRO A 178 12.62 -3.72 5.89
CA PRO A 178 12.82 -3.44 4.47
C PRO A 178 11.86 -2.39 3.93
N LEU A 179 12.34 -1.51 3.06
CA LEU A 179 11.51 -0.48 2.41
C LEU A 179 10.32 -1.09 1.65
N ILE A 180 10.50 -2.27 1.09
CA ILE A 180 9.44 -2.98 0.38
C ILE A 180 8.25 -3.32 1.30
N ASN A 181 8.49 -3.65 2.57
CA ASN A 181 7.42 -3.91 3.54
C ASN A 181 6.63 -2.66 3.85
N VAL A 182 7.31 -1.53 3.97
CA VAL A 182 6.65 -0.23 4.18
C VAL A 182 5.79 0.11 2.95
N PHE A 183 6.31 -0.10 1.75
CA PHE A 183 5.55 0.09 0.51
C PHE A 183 4.28 -0.77 0.50
N PHE A 184 4.37 -2.07 0.78
CA PHE A 184 3.20 -2.95 0.79
C PHE A 184 2.19 -2.60 1.89
N SER A 185 2.68 -2.18 3.06
CA SER A 185 1.80 -1.72 4.15
C SER A 185 1.02 -0.47 3.78
N ILE A 186 1.65 0.49 3.11
CA ILE A 186 0.98 1.70 2.61
C ILE A 186 -0.05 1.32 1.53
N CYS A 187 0.30 0.41 0.62
CA CYS A 187 -0.63 -0.08 -0.40
C CYS A 187 -1.89 -0.70 0.23
N LEU A 188 -1.72 -1.58 1.22
CA LEU A 188 -2.86 -2.16 1.94
C LEU A 188 -3.69 -1.09 2.65
N ALA A 189 -3.05 -0.15 3.34
CA ALA A 189 -3.73 0.94 4.03
C ALA A 189 -4.57 1.79 3.07
N LEU A 190 -4.04 2.09 1.88
CA LEU A 190 -4.79 2.82 0.84
C LEU A 190 -5.99 2.02 0.33
N MET A 191 -5.83 0.71 0.06
CA MET A 191 -6.95 -0.15 -0.36
C MET A 191 -8.06 -0.22 0.70
N VAL A 192 -7.69 -0.34 1.97
CA VAL A 192 -8.65 -0.32 3.09
C VAL A 192 -9.33 1.04 3.20
N ALA A 193 -8.59 2.14 3.10
CA ALA A 193 -9.15 3.50 3.11
C ALA A 193 -10.13 3.71 1.95
N SER A 194 -9.80 3.21 0.78
CA SER A 194 -10.64 3.23 -0.43
C SER A 194 -11.94 2.42 -0.25
N LEU A 195 -11.88 1.27 0.44
CA LEU A 195 -13.08 0.50 0.77
C LEU A 195 -13.95 1.24 1.78
N LEU A 196 -13.37 1.76 2.86
CA LEU A 196 -14.11 2.52 3.88
C LEU A 196 -14.81 3.73 3.28
N GLU A 197 -14.11 4.47 2.40
CA GLU A 197 -14.69 5.57 1.65
C GLU A 197 -15.89 5.10 0.81
N THR A 198 -15.76 4.01 0.06
CA THR A 198 -16.85 3.48 -0.77
C THR A 198 -18.06 3.13 0.08
N VAL A 199 -17.89 2.48 1.24
CA VAL A 199 -18.97 2.15 2.17
C VAL A 199 -19.63 3.42 2.72
N LEU A 200 -18.83 4.44 3.11
CA LEU A 200 -19.36 5.70 3.61
C LEU A 200 -20.15 6.45 2.53
N ILE A 201 -19.66 6.54 1.32
CA ILE A 201 -20.34 7.22 0.21
C ILE A 201 -21.62 6.48 -0.14
N THR A 202 -21.61 5.15 -0.25
CA THR A 202 -22.80 4.36 -0.51
C THR A 202 -23.87 4.57 0.58
N ASN A 203 -23.47 4.59 1.84
CA ASN A 203 -24.36 4.86 2.96
C ASN A 203 -24.96 6.27 2.91
N ILE A 204 -24.13 7.29 2.64
CA ILE A 204 -24.58 8.68 2.48
C ILE A 204 -25.56 8.79 1.33
N LEU A 205 -25.28 8.17 0.18
CA LEU A 205 -26.14 8.23 -1.01
C LEU A 205 -27.46 7.52 -0.80
N CYS A 206 -27.47 6.34 -0.15
CA CYS A 206 -28.69 5.59 0.13
C CYS A 206 -29.59 6.27 1.18
N ASN A 207 -29.01 6.97 2.15
CA ASN A 207 -29.72 7.58 3.27
C ASN A 207 -29.74 9.11 3.22
N SER A 208 -29.40 9.72 2.11
CA SER A 208 -29.24 11.20 1.98
C SER A 208 -30.48 11.99 2.42
N SER A 209 -31.68 11.42 2.23
CA SER A 209 -32.95 12.02 2.64
C SER A 209 -33.23 11.98 4.14
N HIS A 210 -32.53 11.13 4.90
CA HIS A 210 -32.72 10.97 6.36
C HIS A 210 -31.65 11.68 7.18
N TYR A 211 -30.56 12.14 6.56
CA TYR A 211 -29.51 12.84 7.29
C TYR A 211 -29.88 14.30 7.65
N PRO A 212 -29.42 14.78 8.80
CA PRO A 212 -29.58 16.16 9.17
C PRO A 212 -28.81 17.08 8.18
N PRO A 213 -29.15 18.38 8.12
CA PRO A 213 -28.47 19.33 7.25
C PRO A 213 -26.96 19.33 7.53
N VAL A 214 -26.17 19.43 6.46
CA VAL A 214 -24.70 19.40 6.53
C VAL A 214 -24.19 20.50 7.46
N PRO A 215 -23.36 20.19 8.46
CA PRO A 215 -22.74 21.20 9.33
C PRO A 215 -21.97 22.22 8.49
N HIS A 216 -22.09 23.49 8.85
CA HIS A 216 -21.52 24.61 8.08
C HIS A 216 -20.00 24.46 7.86
N TRP A 217 -19.26 23.92 8.83
CA TRP A 217 -17.82 23.73 8.72
C TRP A 217 -17.44 22.67 7.65
N ILE A 218 -18.18 21.56 7.56
CA ILE A 218 -17.99 20.53 6.51
C ILE A 218 -18.30 21.14 5.14
N ARG A 219 -19.41 21.87 5.03
CA ARG A 219 -19.80 22.54 3.80
C ARG A 219 -18.73 23.50 3.30
N VAL A 220 -18.13 24.31 4.17
CA VAL A 220 -17.07 25.24 3.83
C VAL A 220 -15.79 24.50 3.43
N ILE A 221 -15.35 23.53 4.22
CA ILE A 221 -14.10 22.81 3.95
C ILE A 221 -14.22 22.02 2.64
N VAL A 222 -15.26 21.22 2.48
CA VAL A 222 -15.37 20.30 1.34
C VAL A 222 -15.80 21.06 0.07
N LEU A 223 -16.89 21.84 0.12
CA LEU A 223 -17.44 22.48 -1.08
C LEU A 223 -16.67 23.76 -1.49
N ARG A 224 -15.94 24.42 -0.60
CA ARG A 224 -15.20 25.63 -0.95
C ARG A 224 -13.72 25.40 -1.23
N TYR A 225 -13.04 24.59 -0.41
CA TYR A 225 -11.60 24.35 -0.53
C TYR A 225 -11.29 23.10 -1.37
N LEU A 226 -11.88 21.95 -1.03
CA LEU A 226 -11.61 20.71 -1.74
C LEU A 226 -12.12 20.72 -3.18
N THR A 227 -13.27 21.32 -3.46
CA THR A 227 -13.81 21.44 -4.83
C THR A 227 -12.86 22.19 -5.76
N ARG A 228 -12.11 23.18 -5.24
CA ARG A 228 -11.08 23.89 -6.03
C ARG A 228 -9.88 23.00 -6.35
N VAL A 229 -9.47 22.15 -5.40
CA VAL A 229 -8.35 21.21 -5.59
C VAL A 229 -8.69 20.15 -6.64
N VAL A 230 -9.95 19.70 -6.64
CA VAL A 230 -10.44 18.62 -7.52
C VAL A 230 -10.93 19.13 -8.87
N CYS A 231 -10.87 20.46 -9.14
CA CYS A 231 -11.34 21.09 -10.39
C CYS A 231 -12.80 20.76 -10.76
N LEU A 232 -13.67 20.53 -9.77
CA LEU A 232 -15.10 20.35 -10.00
C LEU A 232 -15.74 21.71 -10.26
N SER A 233 -16.24 21.92 -11.47
CA SER A 233 -17.05 23.09 -11.81
C SER A 233 -18.35 23.02 -11.00
N LYS A 234 -18.61 24.09 -10.24
CA LYS A 234 -19.86 24.25 -9.49
C LYS A 234 -20.99 24.33 -10.51
N LYS A 235 -21.88 23.33 -10.52
CA LYS A 235 -23.13 23.43 -11.32
C LYS A 235 -23.91 24.60 -10.77
N PRO A 236 -24.29 25.61 -11.60
CA PRO A 236 -25.09 26.74 -11.11
C PRO A 236 -26.41 26.17 -10.58
N SER A 237 -26.74 26.48 -9.35
CA SER A 237 -28.06 26.30 -8.78
C SER A 237 -29.02 27.14 -9.60
N ASN A 238 -29.77 26.56 -10.50
CA ASN A 238 -30.85 27.21 -11.18
C ASN A 238 -31.99 27.43 -10.18
N HIS A 239 -31.94 28.57 -9.54
CA HIS A 239 -33.10 29.18 -8.93
C HIS A 239 -33.88 29.87 -10.08
N ASP A 240 -34.39 29.11 -11.02
CA ASP A 240 -35.33 29.60 -12.00
C ASP A 240 -36.76 29.33 -11.53
N THR A 241 -37.42 30.44 -11.27
CA THR A 241 -38.87 30.59 -11.15
C THR A 241 -39.63 29.57 -11.99
N VAL A 242 -40.33 28.67 -11.32
CA VAL A 242 -41.24 27.71 -11.94
C VAL A 242 -42.44 28.49 -12.52
N THR A 243 -42.38 28.77 -13.81
CA THR A 243 -43.56 29.02 -14.60
C THR A 243 -44.23 27.67 -14.90
N LEU A 244 -45.38 27.47 -14.35
CA LEU A 244 -46.24 26.32 -14.57
C LEU A 244 -46.55 26.14 -16.08
N ASN A 245 -46.01 25.06 -16.64
CA ASN A 245 -46.55 24.47 -17.86
C ASN A 245 -46.76 22.98 -17.62
N PRO A 246 -48.00 22.48 -17.68
CA PRO A 246 -48.34 21.08 -17.49
C PRO A 246 -48.19 20.32 -18.82
N THR A 247 -47.05 19.71 -19.03
CA THR A 247 -46.95 18.65 -20.04
C THR A 247 -46.23 17.47 -19.40
N ILE A 248 -47.04 16.48 -19.09
CA ILE A 248 -46.67 15.19 -18.55
C ILE A 248 -45.77 14.48 -19.58
N GLN A 249 -44.55 14.23 -19.23
CA GLN A 249 -43.76 13.17 -19.84
C GLN A 249 -43.16 12.28 -18.74
N GLU A 250 -43.81 11.15 -18.55
CA GLU A 250 -43.29 10.04 -17.77
C GLU A 250 -41.92 9.59 -18.35
N LYS A 251 -40.87 9.86 -17.68
CA LYS A 251 -39.59 9.20 -17.90
C LYS A 251 -39.32 8.26 -16.72
N LYS A 252 -39.56 7.00 -17.00
CA LYS A 252 -39.36 5.86 -16.12
C LYS A 252 -37.90 5.86 -15.63
N LEU A 253 -37.75 6.19 -14.36
CA LEU A 253 -36.45 6.08 -13.66
C LEU A 253 -36.45 4.72 -12.97
N GLU A 254 -35.68 3.79 -13.47
CA GLU A 254 -35.46 2.52 -12.78
C GLU A 254 -34.69 2.80 -11.47
N ALA A 255 -35.42 2.69 -10.37
CA ALA A 255 -34.87 2.79 -9.03
C ALA A 255 -34.08 1.52 -8.70
N ALA A 256 -32.80 1.64 -8.46
CA ALA A 256 -31.99 0.60 -7.84
C ALA A 256 -32.55 0.32 -6.42
N THR A 257 -32.97 -0.89 -6.21
CA THR A 257 -33.63 -1.36 -4.98
C THR A 257 -32.59 -1.50 -3.87
N CYS A 258 -32.67 -0.63 -2.87
CA CYS A 258 -31.99 -0.85 -1.58
C CYS A 258 -32.83 -1.80 -0.72
N PRO A 259 -32.22 -2.77 -0.03
CA PRO A 259 -32.99 -3.67 0.85
C PRO A 259 -33.53 -2.93 2.07
N SER A 260 -34.85 -2.97 2.25
CA SER A 260 -35.55 -2.36 3.35
C SER A 260 -35.49 -3.18 4.64
N VAL A 261 -35.14 -2.49 5.74
CA VAL A 261 -35.29 -3.00 7.10
C VAL A 261 -36.72 -2.69 7.58
N PRO A 262 -37.46 -3.63 8.20
CA PRO A 262 -38.84 -3.40 8.61
C PRO A 262 -38.94 -2.52 9.86
N ALA A 263 -39.75 -1.49 9.78
CA ALA A 263 -40.11 -0.64 10.92
C ALA A 263 -41.34 -1.20 11.62
N ALA A 264 -41.26 -1.36 12.93
CA ALA A 264 -42.38 -1.75 13.80
C ALA A 264 -42.99 -0.50 14.46
N GLY A 265 -44.33 -0.51 14.53
CA GLY A 265 -45.07 0.11 15.60
C GLY A 265 -45.75 1.44 15.34
N GLN A 266 -47.01 1.31 14.93
CA GLN A 266 -47.99 2.40 14.88
C GLN A 266 -48.79 2.41 16.20
N SER A 267 -48.91 3.55 16.85
CA SER A 267 -49.87 3.77 17.93
C SER A 267 -50.72 5.00 17.67
N ASP A 268 -52.00 4.78 17.57
CA ASP A 268 -53.09 5.75 17.45
C ASP A 268 -53.19 6.68 18.67
N ILE A 269 -53.38 7.96 18.41
CA ILE A 269 -53.95 8.90 19.38
C ILE A 269 -54.96 9.79 18.65
N THR A 270 -56.22 9.59 18.98
CA THR A 270 -57.35 10.44 18.63
C THR A 270 -57.40 11.68 19.50
N PRO A 271 -57.67 12.88 18.99
CA PRO A 271 -58.05 14.01 19.83
C PRO A 271 -59.56 14.26 19.80
N SER A 272 -60.04 14.55 20.99
CA SER A 272 -61.38 14.88 21.44
C SER A 272 -61.93 16.17 20.79
N ARG A 273 -63.24 16.14 20.59
CA ARG A 273 -64.16 17.09 20.04
C ARG A 273 -64.40 18.26 20.99
N THR A 274 -64.39 19.49 20.47
CA THR A 274 -65.07 20.64 21.09
C THR A 274 -65.92 21.35 20.05
N GLU A 275 -67.24 21.34 20.26
CA GLU A 275 -68.24 21.99 19.44
C GLU A 275 -68.26 23.49 19.72
N LEU A 276 -68.53 24.37 18.70
CA LEU A 276 -69.46 25.52 18.78
C LEU A 276 -69.75 26.15 17.42
N TRP A 277 -71.06 26.24 17.09
CA TRP A 277 -71.84 27.15 16.23
C TRP A 277 -71.77 26.99 14.71
N PRO A 278 -72.94 27.10 14.03
CA PRO A 278 -73.06 26.81 12.60
C PRO A 278 -72.73 28.03 11.74
N GLU A 279 -71.53 28.08 11.23
CA GLU A 279 -71.18 28.94 10.09
C GLU A 279 -71.42 28.12 8.82
N GLY A 280 -72.05 28.76 7.81
CA GLY A 280 -72.61 28.11 6.63
C GLY A 280 -71.59 27.18 5.90
N PRO A 281 -72.07 26.14 5.22
CA PRO A 281 -71.30 25.02 4.66
C PRO A 281 -70.16 25.47 3.72
N VAL A 282 -70.27 26.64 3.11
CA VAL A 282 -69.27 27.18 2.18
C VAL A 282 -68.05 27.72 2.92
N LEU A 283 -68.18 28.25 4.13
CA LEU A 283 -67.05 28.77 4.91
C LEU A 283 -66.21 27.65 5.49
N GLU A 284 -66.89 26.53 5.84
CA GLU A 284 -66.23 25.31 6.34
C GLU A 284 -65.46 24.58 5.26
N GLU A 285 -65.94 24.52 4.04
CA GLU A 285 -65.23 23.98 2.89
C GLU A 285 -64.08 24.88 2.47
N LEU A 286 -64.23 26.21 2.50
CA LEU A 286 -63.10 27.14 2.24
C LEU A 286 -62.01 27.02 3.30
N LYS A 287 -62.35 26.81 4.55
CA LYS A 287 -61.40 26.63 5.63
C LYS A 287 -60.66 25.29 5.53
N LYS A 288 -61.38 24.21 5.12
CA LYS A 288 -60.81 22.90 4.85
C LYS A 288 -59.86 22.94 3.65
N MET A 289 -60.26 23.59 2.56
CA MET A 289 -59.39 23.80 1.38
C MET A 289 -58.15 24.61 1.68
N SER A 290 -58.27 25.64 2.55
CA SER A 290 -57.14 26.44 3.01
C SER A 290 -56.19 25.61 3.88
N GLN A 291 -56.71 24.74 4.74
CA GLN A 291 -55.89 23.81 5.56
C GLN A 291 -55.20 22.75 4.70
N ASP A 292 -55.91 22.21 3.70
CA ASP A 292 -55.35 21.22 2.77
C ASP A 292 -54.25 21.89 1.89
N LEU A 293 -54.45 23.11 1.41
CA LEU A 293 -53.40 23.87 0.70
C LEU A 293 -52.18 24.18 1.58
N LEU A 294 -52.39 24.46 2.86
CA LEU A 294 -51.33 24.75 3.80
C LEU A 294 -50.55 23.45 4.12
N SER A 295 -51.23 22.32 4.24
CA SER A 295 -50.59 21.01 4.44
C SER A 295 -49.81 20.57 3.22
N ILE A 296 -50.34 20.77 2.00
CA ILE A 296 -49.64 20.50 0.74
C ILE A 296 -48.42 21.41 0.61
N ARG A 297 -48.54 22.70 0.92
CA ARG A 297 -47.40 23.62 0.91
C ARG A 297 -46.33 23.20 1.90
N LEU A 298 -46.65 22.82 3.13
CA LEU A 298 -45.71 22.33 4.12
C LEU A 298 -45.07 21.00 3.68
N GLN A 299 -45.78 20.10 3.01
CA GLN A 299 -45.21 18.89 2.44
C GLN A 299 -44.24 19.20 1.29
N VAL A 300 -44.62 20.11 0.40
CA VAL A 300 -43.75 20.55 -0.72
C VAL A 300 -42.52 21.23 -0.21
N ASP A 301 -42.64 22.15 0.75
CA ASP A 301 -41.47 22.84 1.36
C ASP A 301 -40.56 21.84 2.09
N LYS A 302 -41.13 20.83 2.77
CA LYS A 302 -40.36 19.75 3.41
C LYS A 302 -39.64 18.85 2.39
N HIS A 303 -40.29 18.55 1.26
CA HIS A 303 -39.64 17.79 0.18
C HIS A 303 -38.55 18.59 -0.51
N LEU A 304 -38.75 19.89 -0.76
CA LEU A 304 -37.74 20.75 -1.34
C LEU A 304 -36.51 20.91 -0.42
N ALA A 305 -36.73 21.18 0.86
CA ALA A 305 -35.65 21.26 1.86
C ALA A 305 -34.90 19.92 2.02
N SER A 306 -35.59 18.77 1.91
CA SER A 306 -35.00 17.43 1.93
C SER A 306 -34.13 17.18 0.68
N ASN A 307 -34.57 17.66 -0.49
CA ASN A 307 -33.81 17.51 -1.73
C ASN A 307 -32.50 18.36 -1.71
N ASP A 308 -32.55 19.58 -1.21
CA ASP A 308 -31.36 20.45 -1.12
C ASP A 308 -30.30 19.86 -0.18
N THR A 309 -30.74 19.27 0.94
CA THR A 309 -29.82 18.61 1.88
C THR A 309 -29.24 17.32 1.29
N ALA A 310 -30.03 16.56 0.55
CA ALA A 310 -29.57 15.36 -0.14
C ALA A 310 -28.53 15.68 -1.24
N GLU A 311 -28.76 16.75 -2.01
CA GLU A 311 -27.82 17.20 -3.03
C GLU A 311 -26.46 17.64 -2.43
N ASP A 312 -26.47 18.36 -1.31
CA ASP A 312 -25.23 18.74 -0.62
C ASP A 312 -24.43 17.49 -0.18
N TRP A 313 -25.07 16.47 0.38
CA TRP A 313 -24.40 15.23 0.78
C TRP A 313 -23.86 14.43 -0.42
N ILE A 314 -24.60 14.39 -1.53
CA ILE A 314 -24.16 13.76 -2.78
C ILE A 314 -22.91 14.48 -3.34
N GLN A 315 -22.92 15.82 -3.33
CA GLN A 315 -21.76 16.59 -3.80
C GLN A 315 -20.54 16.36 -2.92
N ILE A 316 -20.70 16.29 -1.60
CA ILE A 316 -19.63 15.97 -0.65
C ILE A 316 -19.04 14.59 -0.96
N GLY A 317 -19.89 13.58 -1.15
CA GLY A 317 -19.46 12.23 -1.52
C GLY A 317 -18.62 12.22 -2.80
N ASN A 318 -19.08 12.89 -3.85
CA ASN A 318 -18.38 12.98 -5.13
C ASN A 318 -17.02 13.72 -5.03
N VAL A 319 -16.91 14.73 -4.18
CA VAL A 319 -15.65 15.44 -3.95
C VAL A 319 -14.65 14.56 -3.23
N ILE A 320 -15.08 13.80 -2.22
CA ILE A 320 -14.23 12.86 -1.47
C ILE A 320 -13.74 11.74 -2.39
N ASP A 321 -14.62 11.14 -3.19
CA ASP A 321 -14.27 10.09 -4.15
C ASP A 321 -13.19 10.55 -5.14
N ARG A 322 -13.35 11.72 -5.73
CA ARG A 322 -12.36 12.28 -6.65
C ARG A 322 -11.04 12.67 -5.98
N LEU A 323 -11.10 13.13 -4.74
CA LEU A 323 -9.90 13.46 -3.98
C LEU A 323 -9.08 12.21 -3.69
N LEU A 324 -9.72 11.14 -3.24
CA LEU A 324 -9.05 9.85 -3.04
C LEU A 324 -8.50 9.30 -4.35
N PHE A 325 -9.25 9.36 -5.43
CA PHE A 325 -8.76 8.98 -6.76
C PHE A 325 -7.48 9.75 -7.14
N GLY A 326 -7.45 11.07 -6.93
CA GLY A 326 -6.27 11.89 -7.18
C GLY A 326 -5.08 11.51 -6.30
N LEU A 327 -5.32 11.21 -5.02
CA LEU A 327 -4.30 10.78 -4.08
C LEU A 327 -3.72 9.40 -4.46
N TYR A 328 -4.57 8.48 -4.91
CA TYR A 328 -4.16 7.19 -5.47
C TYR A 328 -3.27 7.35 -6.71
N LEU A 329 -3.68 8.17 -7.66
CA LEU A 329 -2.90 8.47 -8.88
C LEU A 329 -1.52 9.03 -8.52
N LEU A 330 -1.48 9.99 -7.59
CA LEU A 330 -0.22 10.58 -7.13
C LEU A 330 0.67 9.51 -6.51
N PHE A 331 0.14 8.69 -5.59
CA PHE A 331 0.90 7.64 -4.93
C PHE A 331 1.46 6.62 -5.92
N ILE A 332 0.63 6.12 -6.83
CA ILE A 332 1.06 5.17 -7.86
C ILE A 332 2.15 5.80 -8.73
N SER A 333 1.98 7.03 -9.20
CA SER A 333 2.95 7.73 -10.05
C SER A 333 4.29 7.91 -9.34
N VAL A 334 4.28 8.38 -8.08
CA VAL A 334 5.49 8.54 -7.27
C VAL A 334 6.16 7.19 -7.03
N SER A 335 5.38 6.15 -6.71
CA SER A 335 5.91 4.80 -6.49
C SER A 335 6.61 4.24 -7.73
N PHE A 336 6.02 4.40 -8.91
CA PHE A 336 6.64 3.98 -10.16
C PHE A 336 7.93 4.74 -10.45
N ILE A 337 7.96 6.06 -10.24
CA ILE A 337 9.16 6.88 -10.44
C ILE A 337 10.28 6.43 -9.51
N VAL A 338 9.96 6.19 -8.22
CA VAL A 338 10.94 5.73 -7.23
C VAL A 338 11.46 4.33 -7.59
N ILE A 339 10.57 3.39 -7.93
CA ILE A 339 10.96 2.01 -8.29
C ILE A 339 11.86 2.01 -9.52
N ILE A 340 11.48 2.75 -10.57
CA ILE A 340 12.27 2.84 -11.82
C ILE A 340 13.61 3.53 -11.54
N GLY A 341 13.64 4.60 -10.73
CA GLY A 341 14.86 5.32 -10.35
C GLY A 341 15.83 4.43 -9.57
N VAL A 342 15.35 3.70 -8.58
CA VAL A 342 16.17 2.74 -7.81
C VAL A 342 16.67 1.61 -8.70
N TRP A 343 15.82 1.07 -9.58
CA TRP A 343 16.21 0.01 -10.51
C TRP A 343 17.27 0.48 -11.51
N ALA A 344 17.12 1.68 -12.08
CA ALA A 344 18.09 2.25 -13.00
C ALA A 344 19.44 2.51 -12.29
N ALA A 345 19.42 3.08 -11.08
CA ALA A 345 20.64 3.29 -10.27
C ALA A 345 21.31 1.94 -9.92
N TRP A 346 20.53 0.91 -9.59
CA TRP A 346 21.05 -0.43 -9.30
C TRP A 346 21.67 -1.09 -10.54
N TYR A 347 21.11 -0.87 -11.72
CA TYR A 347 21.62 -1.43 -12.98
C TYR A 347 22.94 -0.76 -13.42
N SER A 348 23.15 0.49 -13.03
CA SER A 348 24.37 1.25 -13.36
C SER A 348 25.57 0.93 -12.44
N LEU A 349 25.34 0.29 -11.30
CA LEU A 349 26.35 -0.23 -10.36
C LEU A 349 26.81 -1.63 -10.74
#